data_428395d5ccddcf0c63c8bc049c9326dd
#
_entry.id   428395d5ccddcf0c63c8bc049c9326dd
#
_cell.length_a   1.000
_cell.length_b   1.000
_cell.length_c   1.000
_cell.angle_alpha   90.00
_cell.angle_beta   90.00
_cell.angle_gamma   90.00
#
_symmetry.space_group_name_H-M   'P 1'
#
loop_
_entity.id
_entity.type
_entity.pdbx_description
1 polymer ?
#
loop_
_entity_poly.entity_id
_entity_poly.type
_entity_poly.pdbx_seq_one_letter_code
_entity_poly.pdbx_strand_id
1 'polypeptide(L)'
;MKIAVVGLGAMGSVYATLFLEAGHEVWAIDEWEEHIDAIKSRGLTLEGASGSRTNYNLNVTTKMSDIGNSDLYIIATKASGVAKAAKWIGSVSSSNSLIITIQNGLGAGERISKHMSSNQLILGVAEGFGASIIGPGHAHHNSMKLIRIGELTGGITDRLLFLEKIWHEAGFKVKAFEDITQLIWEKFICNVTFSAPCTVFNKTIGELMEDPCLWEIALGGTKEAFRIAKVKQINLSFEDPVAYV
;
A
#
# COMPACT_ATOMS: atom_id res chain seq x y z
N MET A 1 -19.60 5.65 3.07
CA MET A 1 -19.03 4.44 3.72
C MET A 1 -18.22 4.86 4.92
N LYS A 2 -18.09 3.98 5.90
CA LYS A 2 -17.12 4.13 6.98
C LYS A 2 -15.81 3.43 6.59
N ILE A 3 -14.71 4.19 6.56
CA ILE A 3 -13.40 3.72 6.14
C ILE A 3 -12.42 3.82 7.30
N ALA A 4 -11.72 2.74 7.60
CA ALA A 4 -10.67 2.72 8.61
C ALA A 4 -9.29 2.64 7.95
N VAL A 5 -8.46 3.65 8.14
CA VAL A 5 -7.06 3.66 7.70
C VAL A 5 -6.17 3.26 8.88
N VAL A 6 -5.56 2.09 8.78
CA VAL A 6 -4.71 1.51 9.83
C VAL A 6 -3.24 1.75 9.48
N GLY A 7 -2.63 2.68 10.18
CA GLY A 7 -1.33 3.28 9.88
C GLY A 7 -1.53 4.65 9.21
N LEU A 8 -1.29 5.72 9.94
CA LEU A 8 -1.43 7.11 9.46
C LEU A 8 -0.06 7.75 9.18
N GLY A 9 0.90 6.96 8.70
CA GLY A 9 2.15 7.46 8.15
C GLY A 9 1.93 8.19 6.82
N ALA A 10 2.99 8.38 6.05
CA ALA A 10 2.92 9.15 4.79
C ALA A 10 1.81 8.69 3.85
N MET A 11 1.76 7.39 3.54
CA MET A 11 0.75 6.83 2.63
C MET A 11 -0.65 6.85 3.24
N GLY A 12 -0.78 6.49 4.53
CA GLY A 12 -2.06 6.54 5.23
C GLY A 12 -2.65 7.94 5.28
N SER A 13 -1.81 8.97 5.41
CA SER A 13 -2.24 10.37 5.35
C SER A 13 -2.85 10.73 4.00
N VAL A 14 -2.27 10.25 2.88
CA VAL A 14 -2.85 10.45 1.55
C VAL A 14 -4.19 9.75 1.42
N TYR A 15 -4.28 8.48 1.83
CA TYR A 15 -5.54 7.72 1.77
C TYR A 15 -6.62 8.39 2.61
N ALA A 16 -6.33 8.71 3.88
CA ALA A 16 -7.28 9.33 4.78
C ALA A 16 -7.81 10.68 4.25
N THR A 17 -6.91 11.51 3.74
CA THR A 17 -7.26 12.82 3.18
C THR A 17 -8.21 12.69 1.99
N LEU A 18 -7.84 11.90 0.98
CA LEU A 18 -8.60 11.81 -0.27
C LEU A 18 -9.97 11.16 -0.06
N PHE A 19 -10.06 10.13 0.77
CA PHE A 19 -11.35 9.52 1.10
C PHE A 19 -12.25 10.43 1.93
N LEU A 20 -11.68 11.21 2.86
CA LEU A 20 -12.45 12.21 3.61
C LEU A 20 -13.04 13.28 2.68
N GLU A 21 -12.24 13.77 1.73
CA GLU A 21 -12.68 14.77 0.74
C GLU A 21 -13.72 14.23 -0.25
N ALA A 22 -13.73 12.93 -0.49
CA ALA A 22 -14.77 12.24 -1.25
C ALA A 22 -16.09 12.04 -0.45
N GLY A 23 -16.17 12.54 0.78
CA GLY A 23 -17.38 12.52 1.60
C GLY A 23 -17.59 11.23 2.39
N HIS A 24 -16.55 10.42 2.58
CA HIS A 24 -16.61 9.23 3.42
C HIS A 24 -16.40 9.58 4.90
N GLU A 25 -16.97 8.78 5.81
CA GLU A 25 -16.61 8.80 7.22
C GLU A 25 -15.26 8.09 7.38
N VAL A 26 -14.20 8.85 7.65
CA VAL A 26 -12.84 8.29 7.75
C VAL A 26 -12.36 8.32 9.19
N TRP A 27 -11.94 7.15 9.65
CA TRP A 27 -11.19 6.93 10.88
C TRP A 27 -9.77 6.53 10.55
N ALA A 28 -8.80 7.17 11.19
CA ALA A 28 -7.40 6.82 11.00
C ALA A 28 -6.73 6.55 12.35
N ILE A 29 -5.91 5.50 12.38
CA ILE A 29 -5.21 5.09 13.59
C ILE A 29 -3.70 4.98 13.34
N ASP A 30 -2.92 5.49 14.28
CA ASP A 30 -1.48 5.29 14.34
C ASP A 30 -1.00 5.22 15.81
N GLU A 31 0.11 4.55 16.04
CA GLU A 31 0.76 4.49 17.35
C GLU A 31 1.63 5.74 17.65
N TRP A 32 1.86 6.58 16.65
CA TRP A 32 2.64 7.80 16.77
C TRP A 32 1.80 8.92 17.41
N GLU A 33 1.84 8.99 18.75
CA GLU A 33 1.02 9.91 19.54
C GLU A 33 1.20 11.37 19.11
N GLU A 34 2.44 11.82 18.92
CA GLU A 34 2.74 13.19 18.50
C GLU A 34 2.07 13.57 17.17
N HIS A 35 2.02 12.62 16.22
CA HIS A 35 1.33 12.82 14.94
C HIS A 35 -0.19 12.92 15.12
N ILE A 36 -0.77 12.06 15.93
CA ILE A 36 -2.20 12.06 16.24
C ILE A 36 -2.61 13.34 16.99
N ASP A 37 -1.84 13.78 17.97
CA ASP A 37 -2.12 15.00 18.73
C ASP A 37 -1.97 16.26 17.85
N ALA A 38 -0.99 16.27 16.97
CA ALA A 38 -0.85 17.34 15.98
C ALA A 38 -2.09 17.44 15.07
N ILE A 39 -2.61 16.32 14.59
CA ILE A 39 -3.81 16.30 13.73
C ILE A 39 -5.05 16.75 14.52
N LYS A 40 -5.24 16.29 15.74
CA LYS A 40 -6.36 16.74 16.60
C LYS A 40 -6.33 18.25 16.84
N SER A 41 -5.16 18.84 17.00
CA SER A 41 -5.02 20.26 17.34
C SER A 41 -5.10 21.20 16.14
N ARG A 42 -4.50 20.81 15.00
CA ARG A 42 -4.34 21.70 13.83
C ARG A 42 -4.70 21.07 12.48
N GLY A 43 -5.34 19.89 12.48
CA GLY A 43 -5.71 19.17 11.27
C GLY A 43 -4.57 18.41 10.63
N LEU A 44 -4.90 17.57 9.64
CA LEU A 44 -3.93 16.88 8.78
C LEU A 44 -3.66 17.73 7.54
N THR A 45 -2.42 18.19 7.41
CA THR A 45 -1.97 18.89 6.21
C THR A 45 -1.40 17.92 5.18
N LEU A 46 -1.90 17.98 3.97
CA LEU A 46 -1.37 17.26 2.82
C LEU A 46 -1.04 18.24 1.72
N GLU A 47 0.17 18.15 1.16
CA GLU A 47 0.62 18.96 0.04
C GLU A 47 1.22 18.10 -1.07
N GLY A 48 1.54 18.68 -2.23
CA GLY A 48 2.20 18.01 -3.35
C GLY A 48 1.26 17.58 -4.46
N ALA A 49 1.42 16.37 -4.99
CA ALA A 49 0.80 15.91 -6.24
C ALA A 49 -0.75 15.97 -6.27
N SER A 50 -1.41 15.94 -5.12
CA SER A 50 -2.89 16.07 -5.01
C SER A 50 -3.35 17.45 -4.53
N GLY A 51 -2.50 18.46 -4.59
CA GLY A 51 -2.78 19.81 -4.10
C GLY A 51 -2.37 20.01 -2.63
N SER A 52 -2.55 21.25 -2.13
CA SER A 52 -2.14 21.63 -0.76
C SER A 52 -3.37 22.07 0.05
N ARG A 53 -3.62 21.42 1.20
CA ARG A 53 -4.75 21.71 2.10
C ARG A 53 -4.60 21.09 3.48
N THR A 54 -5.43 21.53 4.41
CA THR A 54 -5.50 20.99 5.77
C THR A 54 -6.92 20.55 6.07
N ASN A 55 -7.07 19.30 6.50
CA ASN A 55 -8.33 18.68 6.87
C ASN A 55 -8.48 18.62 8.39
N TYR A 56 -9.51 19.27 8.93
CA TYR A 56 -9.78 19.36 10.36
C TYR A 56 -10.79 18.33 10.86
N ASN A 57 -11.53 17.69 9.96
CA ASN A 57 -12.67 16.80 10.28
C ASN A 57 -12.29 15.30 10.23
N LEU A 58 -10.99 14.97 10.19
CA LEU A 58 -10.53 13.59 10.20
C LEU A 58 -10.62 13.01 11.62
N ASN A 59 -11.33 11.89 11.79
CA ASN A 59 -11.33 11.18 13.07
C ASN A 59 -9.99 10.44 13.22
N VAL A 60 -9.24 10.76 14.26
CA VAL A 60 -7.93 10.15 14.52
C VAL A 60 -7.82 9.65 15.95
N THR A 61 -7.16 8.50 16.11
CA THR A 61 -6.98 7.88 17.43
C THR A 61 -5.70 7.05 17.49
N THR A 62 -5.21 6.81 18.70
CA THR A 62 -4.16 5.81 18.99
C THR A 62 -4.76 4.48 19.46
N LYS A 63 -6.09 4.41 19.68
CA LYS A 63 -6.78 3.26 20.26
C LYS A 63 -7.67 2.57 19.23
N MET A 64 -7.36 1.33 18.93
CA MET A 64 -8.14 0.50 17.98
C MET A 64 -9.61 0.34 18.41
N SER A 65 -9.89 0.35 19.71
CA SER A 65 -11.26 0.25 20.27
C SER A 65 -12.21 1.37 19.85
N ASP A 66 -11.67 2.53 19.47
CA ASP A 66 -12.50 3.69 19.15
C ASP A 66 -13.15 3.59 17.77
N ILE A 67 -12.63 2.73 16.88
CA ILE A 67 -13.06 2.65 15.47
C ILE A 67 -14.24 1.71 15.28
N GLY A 68 -14.21 0.52 15.88
CA GLY A 68 -15.22 -0.52 15.68
C GLY A 68 -15.28 -1.07 14.25
N ASN A 69 -16.46 -1.61 13.87
CA ASN A 69 -16.68 -2.13 12.52
C ASN A 69 -16.67 -1.01 11.48
N SER A 70 -16.06 -1.30 10.32
CA SER A 70 -15.99 -0.40 9.16
C SER A 70 -16.27 -1.17 7.87
N ASP A 71 -16.74 -0.47 6.84
CA ASP A 71 -17.05 -1.07 5.54
C ASP A 71 -15.77 -1.42 4.77
N LEU A 72 -14.75 -0.57 4.90
CA LEU A 72 -13.44 -0.74 4.27
C LEU A 72 -12.33 -0.50 5.29
N TYR A 73 -11.37 -1.41 5.35
CA TYR A 73 -10.13 -1.26 6.08
C TYR A 73 -8.95 -1.15 5.11
N ILE A 74 -8.14 -0.11 5.26
CA ILE A 74 -6.92 0.11 4.49
C ILE A 74 -5.73 -0.11 5.41
N ILE A 75 -4.97 -1.19 5.22
CA ILE A 75 -3.76 -1.46 5.99
C ILE A 75 -2.59 -0.71 5.34
N ALA A 76 -2.19 0.40 5.96
CA ALA A 76 -1.12 1.28 5.51
C ALA A 76 0.07 1.33 6.50
N THR A 77 0.16 0.37 7.42
CA THR A 77 1.29 0.22 8.35
C THR A 77 2.57 -0.18 7.62
N LYS A 78 3.71 -0.08 8.29
CA LYS A 78 4.92 -0.77 7.84
C LYS A 78 4.70 -2.28 7.86
N ALA A 79 5.50 -3.05 7.08
CA ALA A 79 5.34 -4.50 6.96
C ALA A 79 5.33 -5.25 8.30
N SER A 80 6.07 -4.75 9.31
CA SER A 80 6.08 -5.27 10.67
C SER A 80 4.74 -5.12 11.41
N GLY A 81 3.94 -4.11 11.07
CA GLY A 81 2.65 -3.83 11.70
C GLY A 81 1.46 -4.60 11.08
N VAL A 82 1.63 -5.20 9.90
CA VAL A 82 0.54 -5.84 9.14
C VAL A 82 -0.17 -6.93 9.93
N ALA A 83 0.58 -7.82 10.58
CA ALA A 83 -0.02 -8.93 11.36
C ALA A 83 -0.84 -8.43 12.56
N LYS A 84 -0.35 -7.39 13.26
CA LYS A 84 -1.06 -6.76 14.38
C LYS A 84 -2.36 -6.10 13.90
N ALA A 85 -2.28 -5.34 12.81
CA ALA A 85 -3.45 -4.72 12.19
C ALA A 85 -4.48 -5.76 11.74
N ALA A 86 -4.04 -6.82 11.04
CA ALA A 86 -4.91 -7.89 10.58
C ALA A 86 -5.62 -8.63 11.72
N LYS A 87 -4.90 -8.94 12.80
CA LYS A 87 -5.49 -9.59 14.00
C LYS A 87 -6.59 -8.73 14.62
N TRP A 88 -6.37 -7.43 14.74
CA TRP A 88 -7.39 -6.52 15.25
C TRP A 88 -8.59 -6.42 14.30
N ILE A 89 -8.35 -6.17 13.00
CA ILE A 89 -9.42 -6.08 11.99
C ILE A 89 -10.28 -7.36 12.02
N GLY A 90 -9.66 -8.54 12.06
CA GLY A 90 -10.37 -9.81 12.12
C GLY A 90 -11.24 -9.98 13.38
N SER A 91 -10.96 -9.24 14.46
CA SER A 91 -11.78 -9.27 15.68
C SER A 91 -13.00 -8.32 15.66
N VAL A 92 -13.02 -7.33 14.75
CA VAL A 92 -14.05 -6.28 14.72
C VAL A 92 -14.77 -6.16 13.39
N SER A 93 -14.20 -6.67 12.30
CA SER A 93 -14.81 -6.62 10.96
C SER A 93 -15.99 -7.58 10.83
N SER A 94 -16.98 -7.17 10.04
CA SER A 94 -18.07 -8.05 9.61
C SER A 94 -17.66 -8.86 8.39
N SER A 95 -18.44 -9.89 8.04
CA SER A 95 -18.24 -10.67 6.81
C SER A 95 -18.34 -9.86 5.52
N ASN A 96 -18.98 -8.69 5.57
CA ASN A 96 -19.16 -7.79 4.43
C ASN A 96 -18.07 -6.71 4.33
N SER A 97 -17.22 -6.60 5.34
CA SER A 97 -16.11 -5.65 5.32
C SER A 97 -15.09 -6.01 4.26
N LEU A 98 -14.60 -5.02 3.52
CA LEU A 98 -13.47 -5.17 2.59
C LEU A 98 -12.17 -4.77 3.28
N ILE A 99 -11.11 -5.50 3.02
CA ILE A 99 -9.78 -5.22 3.53
C ILE A 99 -8.83 -5.08 2.36
N ILE A 100 -8.13 -3.95 2.26
CA ILE A 100 -7.11 -3.74 1.24
C ILE A 100 -5.76 -3.42 1.86
N THR A 101 -4.71 -3.93 1.23
CA THR A 101 -3.34 -3.51 1.52
C THR A 101 -2.55 -3.31 0.24
N ILE A 102 -1.71 -2.26 0.21
CA ILE A 102 -0.84 -1.89 -0.92
C ILE A 102 0.61 -1.94 -0.44
N GLN A 103 0.99 -3.08 0.15
CA GLN A 103 2.33 -3.29 0.71
C GLN A 103 3.35 -3.59 -0.40
N ASN A 104 4.57 -3.04 -0.25
CA ASN A 104 5.68 -3.49 -1.05
C ASN A 104 6.18 -4.87 -0.59
N GLY A 105 6.72 -5.66 -1.52
CA GLY A 105 7.28 -6.98 -1.24
C GLY A 105 6.22 -8.07 -1.14
N LEU A 106 6.62 -9.21 -0.61
CA LEU A 106 5.83 -10.43 -0.55
C LEU A 106 5.29 -10.71 0.86
N GLY A 107 4.26 -11.53 0.94
CA GLY A 107 3.77 -12.13 2.19
C GLY A 107 2.75 -11.29 2.97
N ALA A 108 2.29 -10.14 2.46
CA ALA A 108 1.25 -9.36 3.14
C ALA A 108 -0.08 -10.11 3.12
N GLY A 109 -0.48 -10.65 1.97
CA GLY A 109 -1.71 -11.44 1.81
C GLY A 109 -1.75 -12.63 2.76
N GLU A 110 -0.68 -13.42 2.81
CA GLU A 110 -0.59 -14.60 3.67
C GLU A 110 -0.64 -14.25 5.16
N ARG A 111 -0.04 -13.12 5.55
CA ARG A 111 -0.11 -12.65 6.96
C ARG A 111 -1.51 -12.23 7.34
N ILE A 112 -2.22 -11.55 6.45
CA ILE A 112 -3.59 -11.08 6.69
C ILE A 112 -4.57 -12.26 6.71
N SER A 113 -4.46 -13.19 5.77
CA SER A 113 -5.33 -14.37 5.64
C SER A 113 -5.30 -15.32 6.84
N LYS A 114 -4.33 -15.19 7.74
CA LYS A 114 -4.32 -15.93 9.02
C LYS A 114 -5.37 -15.43 10.01
N HIS A 115 -5.94 -14.26 9.79
CA HIS A 115 -6.83 -13.60 10.75
C HIS A 115 -8.22 -13.32 10.20
N MET A 116 -8.42 -13.47 8.89
CA MET A 116 -9.71 -13.21 8.22
C MET A 116 -9.85 -14.03 6.94
N SER A 117 -11.06 -14.07 6.39
CA SER A 117 -11.33 -14.78 5.15
C SER A 117 -10.60 -14.13 3.97
N SER A 118 -9.98 -14.94 3.11
CA SER A 118 -9.41 -14.49 1.84
C SER A 118 -10.45 -13.77 0.95
N ASN A 119 -11.73 -14.13 1.12
CA ASN A 119 -12.83 -13.49 0.40
C ASN A 119 -13.09 -12.04 0.79
N GLN A 120 -12.45 -11.51 1.81
CA GLN A 120 -12.53 -10.11 2.22
C GLN A 120 -11.31 -9.31 1.77
N LEU A 121 -10.25 -10.01 1.31
CA LEU A 121 -8.94 -9.41 1.09
C LEU A 121 -8.71 -9.06 -0.37
N ILE A 122 -8.37 -7.79 -0.59
CA ILE A 122 -7.91 -7.25 -1.86
C ILE A 122 -6.47 -6.78 -1.66
N LEU A 123 -5.63 -7.10 -2.63
CA LEU A 123 -4.24 -6.67 -2.67
C LEU A 123 -4.07 -5.56 -3.70
N GLY A 124 -3.08 -4.71 -3.48
CA GLY A 124 -2.77 -3.65 -4.42
C GLY A 124 -1.27 -3.50 -4.68
N VAL A 125 -0.97 -3.00 -5.87
CA VAL A 125 0.38 -2.61 -6.30
C VAL A 125 0.33 -1.15 -6.75
N ALA A 126 1.13 -0.30 -6.11
CA ALA A 126 1.27 1.10 -6.49
C ALA A 126 2.48 1.30 -7.41
N GLU A 127 2.29 1.99 -8.53
CA GLU A 127 3.35 2.37 -9.46
C GLU A 127 3.50 3.87 -9.47
N GLY A 128 4.72 4.38 -9.29
CA GLY A 128 4.98 5.81 -9.26
C GLY A 128 4.04 6.56 -8.30
N PHE A 129 3.74 5.94 -7.17
CA PHE A 129 2.90 6.49 -6.11
C PHE A 129 3.74 6.54 -4.83
N GLY A 130 3.87 7.69 -4.23
CA GLY A 130 4.69 7.85 -3.05
C GLY A 130 4.30 9.06 -2.22
N ALA A 131 4.64 9.01 -0.95
CA ALA A 131 4.47 10.09 -0.01
C ALA A 131 5.58 10.08 1.03
N SER A 132 5.84 11.22 1.65
CA SER A 132 6.78 11.41 2.75
C SER A 132 6.13 12.19 3.90
N ILE A 133 6.64 12.00 5.10
CA ILE A 133 6.27 12.82 6.26
C ILE A 133 7.19 14.03 6.31
N ILE A 134 6.59 15.22 6.40
CA ILE A 134 7.31 16.49 6.63
C ILE A 134 7.49 16.70 8.12
N GLY A 135 6.47 16.37 8.90
CA GLY A 135 6.45 16.44 10.35
C GLY A 135 5.13 15.93 10.92
N PRO A 136 4.96 15.97 12.26
CA PRO A 136 3.69 15.57 12.88
C PRO A 136 2.50 16.34 12.30
N GLY A 137 1.48 15.64 11.83
CA GLY A 137 0.30 16.22 11.19
C GLY A 137 0.51 16.78 9.79
N HIS A 138 1.68 16.54 9.17
CA HIS A 138 2.00 17.08 7.86
C HIS A 138 2.68 16.04 6.95
N ALA A 139 2.06 15.72 5.83
CA ALA A 139 2.55 14.80 4.83
C ALA A 139 2.67 15.48 3.44
N HIS A 140 3.62 15.01 2.65
CA HIS A 140 3.80 15.40 1.25
C HIS A 140 3.48 14.23 0.33
N HIS A 141 2.58 14.44 -0.61
CA HIS A 141 2.21 13.49 -1.66
C HIS A 141 3.17 13.66 -2.84
N ASN A 142 4.18 12.80 -2.94
CA ASN A 142 5.27 12.98 -3.91
C ASN A 142 4.80 12.76 -5.36
N SER A 143 3.98 11.72 -5.58
CA SER A 143 3.50 11.36 -6.92
C SER A 143 2.33 10.40 -6.87
N MET A 144 1.48 10.42 -7.91
CA MET A 144 0.36 9.49 -8.08
C MET A 144 0.25 9.10 -9.56
N LYS A 145 0.80 7.93 -9.93
CA LYS A 145 0.60 7.37 -11.27
C LYS A 145 -0.58 6.40 -11.29
N LEU A 146 -0.40 5.18 -10.82
CA LEU A 146 -1.42 4.14 -10.91
C LEU A 146 -1.34 3.20 -9.71
N ILE A 147 -2.49 2.81 -9.19
CA ILE A 147 -2.64 1.69 -8.25
C ILE A 147 -3.42 0.61 -8.99
N ARG A 148 -2.89 -0.61 -9.04
CA ARG A 148 -3.63 -1.78 -9.51
C ARG A 148 -4.09 -2.58 -8.32
N ILE A 149 -5.33 -3.01 -8.30
CA ILE A 149 -5.94 -3.78 -7.22
C ILE A 149 -6.48 -5.09 -7.77
N GLY A 150 -6.45 -6.14 -6.97
CA GLY A 150 -6.93 -7.45 -7.40
C GLY A 150 -7.28 -8.35 -6.23
N GLU A 151 -8.06 -9.37 -6.53
CA GLU A 151 -8.43 -10.41 -5.58
C GLU A 151 -7.21 -11.28 -5.24
N LEU A 152 -7.09 -11.69 -3.98
CA LEU A 152 -6.05 -12.65 -3.58
C LEU A 152 -6.15 -13.97 -4.37
N THR A 153 -7.37 -14.37 -4.70
CA THR A 153 -7.66 -15.61 -5.45
C THR A 153 -7.71 -15.42 -6.97
N GLY A 154 -7.44 -14.20 -7.46
CA GLY A 154 -7.54 -13.83 -8.86
C GLY A 154 -8.97 -13.58 -9.34
N GLY A 155 -9.08 -13.09 -10.58
CA GLY A 155 -10.35 -12.77 -11.24
C GLY A 155 -10.84 -11.35 -10.97
N ILE A 156 -11.81 -10.93 -11.80
CA ILE A 156 -12.49 -9.63 -11.67
C ILE A 156 -13.89 -9.88 -11.09
N THR A 157 -14.11 -9.40 -9.87
CA THR A 157 -15.39 -9.55 -9.15
C THR A 157 -16.12 -8.22 -9.03
N ASP A 158 -17.43 -8.27 -8.79
CA ASP A 158 -18.25 -7.06 -8.60
C ASP A 158 -17.75 -6.20 -7.44
N ARG A 159 -17.29 -6.82 -6.35
CA ARG A 159 -16.73 -6.08 -5.20
C ARG A 159 -15.40 -5.40 -5.53
N LEU A 160 -14.57 -6.02 -6.38
CA LEU A 160 -13.32 -5.43 -6.86
C LEU A 160 -13.61 -4.21 -7.75
N LEU A 161 -14.58 -4.32 -8.67
CA LEU A 161 -15.04 -3.20 -9.50
C LEU A 161 -15.70 -2.08 -8.67
N PHE A 162 -16.47 -2.46 -7.64
CA PHE A 162 -17.02 -1.50 -6.69
C PHE A 162 -15.90 -0.74 -5.96
N LEU A 163 -14.88 -1.43 -5.50
CA LEU A 163 -13.73 -0.79 -4.83
C LEU A 163 -12.95 0.12 -5.79
N GLU A 164 -12.70 -0.32 -7.03
CA GLU A 164 -12.10 0.52 -8.08
C GLU A 164 -12.86 1.83 -8.25
N LYS A 165 -14.20 1.76 -8.34
CA LYS A 165 -15.07 2.94 -8.46
C LYS A 165 -14.92 3.89 -7.26
N ILE A 166 -14.97 3.37 -6.02
CA ILE A 166 -14.84 4.16 -4.79
C ILE A 166 -13.48 4.89 -4.75
N TRP A 167 -12.41 4.21 -5.14
CA TRP A 167 -11.09 4.82 -5.20
C TRP A 167 -11.00 5.90 -6.29
N HIS A 168 -11.61 5.68 -7.45
CA HIS A 168 -11.69 6.70 -8.51
C HIS A 168 -12.47 7.94 -8.05
N GLU A 169 -13.60 7.76 -7.38
CA GLU A 169 -14.41 8.85 -6.83
C GLU A 169 -13.63 9.66 -5.78
N ALA A 170 -12.72 9.01 -5.05
CA ALA A 170 -11.79 9.68 -4.14
C ALA A 170 -10.57 10.32 -4.83
N GLY A 171 -10.51 10.33 -6.16
CA GLY A 171 -9.46 10.99 -6.94
C GLY A 171 -8.20 10.17 -7.18
N PHE A 172 -8.17 8.89 -6.81
CA PHE A 172 -7.06 8.00 -7.11
C PHE A 172 -7.13 7.49 -8.57
N LYS A 173 -5.97 7.25 -9.17
CA LYS A 173 -5.86 6.50 -10.41
C LYS A 173 -5.72 5.02 -10.06
N VAL A 174 -6.82 4.29 -10.16
CA VAL A 174 -6.88 2.86 -9.78
C VAL A 174 -7.41 2.03 -10.95
N LYS A 175 -6.97 0.78 -11.05
CA LYS A 175 -7.47 -0.18 -12.03
C LYS A 175 -7.54 -1.58 -11.42
N ALA A 176 -8.67 -2.25 -11.59
CA ALA A 176 -8.82 -3.68 -11.29
C ALA A 176 -7.94 -4.51 -12.21
N PHE A 177 -7.34 -5.56 -11.66
CA PHE A 177 -6.43 -6.45 -12.37
C PHE A 177 -6.72 -7.91 -12.03
N GLU A 178 -6.70 -8.78 -13.05
CA GLU A 178 -7.15 -10.15 -12.92
C GLU A 178 -6.22 -11.01 -12.06
N ASP A 179 -4.90 -10.88 -12.24
CA ASP A 179 -3.87 -11.61 -11.49
C ASP A 179 -2.96 -10.63 -10.74
N ILE A 180 -3.38 -10.21 -9.57
CA ILE A 180 -2.59 -9.29 -8.75
C ILE A 180 -1.28 -9.91 -8.26
N THR A 181 -1.22 -11.24 -8.16
CA THR A 181 -0.02 -11.97 -7.75
C THR A 181 1.08 -11.80 -8.78
N GLN A 182 0.76 -11.81 -10.08
CA GLN A 182 1.69 -11.47 -11.14
C GLN A 182 2.36 -10.11 -10.88
N LEU A 183 1.57 -9.06 -10.68
CA LEU A 183 2.08 -7.70 -10.52
C LEU A 183 2.90 -7.52 -9.24
N ILE A 184 2.51 -8.19 -8.15
CA ILE A 184 3.26 -8.18 -6.90
C ILE A 184 4.65 -8.77 -7.10
N TRP A 185 4.75 -9.89 -7.81
CA TRP A 185 6.03 -10.54 -8.09
C TRP A 185 6.90 -9.74 -9.07
N GLU A 186 6.31 -9.18 -10.12
CA GLU A 186 7.00 -8.32 -11.08
C GLU A 186 7.59 -7.10 -10.38
N LYS A 187 6.80 -6.41 -9.56
CA LYS A 187 7.31 -5.30 -8.74
C LYS A 187 8.35 -5.75 -7.71
N PHE A 188 8.19 -6.93 -7.11
CA PHE A 188 9.17 -7.48 -6.19
C PHE A 188 10.52 -7.70 -6.86
N ILE A 189 10.53 -8.24 -8.09
CA ILE A 189 11.75 -8.42 -8.89
C ILE A 189 12.44 -7.07 -9.12
N CYS A 190 11.71 -6.02 -9.54
CA CYS A 190 12.26 -4.67 -9.67
C CYS A 190 12.82 -4.13 -8.34
N ASN A 191 12.10 -4.32 -7.24
CA ASN A 191 12.55 -3.84 -5.92
C ASN A 191 13.84 -4.57 -5.46
N VAL A 192 13.96 -5.85 -5.71
CA VAL A 192 15.19 -6.61 -5.41
C VAL A 192 16.35 -6.10 -6.24
N THR A 193 16.11 -5.76 -7.51
CA THR A 193 17.14 -5.24 -8.42
C THR A 193 17.66 -3.87 -7.97
N PHE A 194 16.78 -2.98 -7.56
CA PHE A 194 17.15 -1.58 -7.33
C PHE A 194 17.18 -1.19 -5.84
N SER A 195 16.14 -1.49 -5.07
CA SER A 195 15.97 -0.88 -3.75
C SER A 195 17.03 -1.35 -2.75
N ALA A 196 17.31 -2.65 -2.68
CA ALA A 196 18.28 -3.20 -1.75
C ALA A 196 19.72 -2.81 -2.14
N PRO A 197 20.18 -3.01 -3.40
CA PRO A 197 21.51 -2.60 -3.80
C PRO A 197 21.76 -1.08 -3.66
N CYS A 198 20.82 -0.23 -4.10
CA CYS A 198 20.94 1.23 -3.94
C CYS A 198 21.13 1.62 -2.46
N THR A 199 20.40 0.96 -1.56
CA THR A 199 20.52 1.22 -0.11
C THR A 199 21.86 0.75 0.44
N VAL A 200 22.27 -0.48 0.10
CA VAL A 200 23.52 -1.08 0.63
C VAL A 200 24.75 -0.33 0.16
N PHE A 201 24.77 0.06 -1.11
CA PHE A 201 25.91 0.74 -1.72
C PHE A 201 25.83 2.26 -1.63
N ASN A 202 24.74 2.80 -1.08
CA ASN A 202 24.47 4.25 -1.03
C ASN A 202 24.59 4.91 -2.41
N LYS A 203 23.93 4.33 -3.40
CA LYS A 203 23.95 4.73 -4.80
C LYS A 203 22.54 5.07 -5.29
N THR A 204 22.46 5.98 -6.24
CA THR A 204 21.26 6.16 -7.06
C THR A 204 21.10 5.00 -8.04
N ILE A 205 19.92 4.83 -8.63
CA ILE A 205 19.67 3.82 -9.65
C ILE A 205 20.62 4.00 -10.84
N GLY A 206 20.85 5.23 -11.30
CA GLY A 206 21.77 5.52 -12.40
C GLY A 206 23.20 5.09 -12.07
N GLU A 207 23.74 5.51 -10.92
CA GLU A 207 25.09 5.13 -10.48
C GLU A 207 25.25 3.62 -10.27
N LEU A 208 24.17 2.92 -9.84
CA LEU A 208 24.18 1.46 -9.73
C LEU A 208 24.30 0.78 -11.09
N MET A 209 23.59 1.28 -12.10
CA MET A 209 23.58 0.74 -13.46
C MET A 209 24.86 1.06 -14.23
N GLU A 210 25.49 2.20 -13.94
CA GLU A 210 26.75 2.62 -14.57
C GLU A 210 27.98 1.88 -14.04
N ASP A 211 27.90 1.29 -12.85
CA ASP A 211 28.99 0.48 -12.26
C ASP A 211 28.81 -1.01 -12.61
N PRO A 212 29.67 -1.60 -13.49
CA PRO A 212 29.50 -2.98 -13.93
C PRO A 212 29.49 -4.00 -12.79
N CYS A 213 30.30 -3.79 -11.73
CA CYS A 213 30.37 -4.72 -10.61
C CYS A 213 29.08 -4.66 -9.76
N LEU A 214 28.59 -3.47 -9.47
CA LEU A 214 27.37 -3.28 -8.70
C LEU A 214 26.14 -3.75 -9.48
N TRP A 215 26.12 -3.49 -10.78
CA TRP A 215 25.07 -3.95 -11.67
C TRP A 215 24.99 -5.47 -11.77
N GLU A 216 26.14 -6.16 -11.85
CA GLU A 216 26.17 -7.62 -11.83
C GLU A 216 25.56 -8.19 -10.53
N ILE A 217 25.87 -7.59 -9.37
CA ILE A 217 25.29 -7.98 -8.08
C ILE A 217 23.76 -7.78 -8.09
N ALA A 218 23.29 -6.64 -8.58
CA ALA A 218 21.86 -6.34 -8.69
C ALA A 218 21.14 -7.36 -9.59
N LEU A 219 21.70 -7.68 -10.76
CA LEU A 219 21.20 -8.70 -11.68
C LEU A 219 21.26 -10.11 -11.10
N GLY A 220 22.19 -10.40 -10.20
CA GLY A 220 22.23 -11.64 -9.44
C GLY A 220 20.94 -11.83 -8.64
N GLY A 221 20.55 -10.84 -7.85
CA GLY A 221 19.28 -10.83 -7.09
C GLY A 221 18.06 -10.92 -8.00
N THR A 222 18.05 -10.21 -9.12
CA THR A 222 17.00 -10.28 -10.15
C THR A 222 16.77 -11.71 -10.63
N LYS A 223 17.85 -12.40 -11.02
CA LYS A 223 17.81 -13.79 -11.52
C LYS A 223 17.37 -14.78 -10.44
N GLU A 224 17.75 -14.56 -9.19
CA GLU A 224 17.31 -15.38 -8.06
C GLU A 224 15.80 -15.22 -7.81
N ALA A 225 15.29 -13.99 -7.73
CA ALA A 225 13.86 -13.71 -7.54
C ALA A 225 13.04 -14.30 -8.69
N PHE A 226 13.50 -14.16 -9.94
CA PHE A 226 12.84 -14.75 -11.10
C PHE A 226 12.77 -16.28 -11.03
N ARG A 227 13.89 -16.95 -10.66
CA ARG A 227 13.90 -18.42 -10.49
C ARG A 227 12.92 -18.88 -9.43
N ILE A 228 12.81 -18.16 -8.31
CA ILE A 228 11.86 -18.47 -7.25
C ILE A 228 10.43 -18.29 -7.77
N ALA A 229 10.13 -17.23 -8.52
CA ALA A 229 8.83 -17.01 -9.13
C ALA A 229 8.43 -18.17 -10.07
N LYS A 230 9.36 -18.63 -10.93
CA LYS A 230 9.11 -19.80 -11.81
C LYS A 230 8.87 -21.08 -11.02
N VAL A 231 9.63 -21.37 -9.96
CA VAL A 231 9.38 -22.53 -9.07
C VAL A 231 8.02 -22.46 -8.40
N LYS A 232 7.56 -21.26 -8.05
CA LYS A 232 6.23 -21.02 -7.49
C LYS A 232 5.12 -20.95 -8.54
N GLN A 233 5.44 -21.17 -9.82
CA GLN A 233 4.49 -21.13 -10.92
C GLN A 233 3.75 -19.78 -11.07
N ILE A 234 4.44 -18.68 -10.76
CA ILE A 234 3.90 -17.34 -10.95
C ILE A 234 3.87 -17.03 -12.45
N ASN A 235 2.74 -16.58 -12.93
CA ASN A 235 2.53 -16.21 -14.34
C ASN A 235 3.08 -14.79 -14.61
N LEU A 236 4.41 -14.68 -14.83
CA LEU A 236 5.05 -13.41 -15.15
C LEU A 236 4.78 -13.01 -16.60
N SER A 237 4.66 -11.70 -16.87
CA SER A 237 4.44 -11.15 -18.22
C SER A 237 5.67 -11.18 -19.12
N PHE A 238 6.82 -11.62 -18.60
CA PHE A 238 8.11 -11.67 -19.30
C PHE A 238 8.84 -12.99 -19.05
N GLU A 239 9.74 -13.35 -19.98
CA GLU A 239 10.59 -14.52 -19.87
C GLU A 239 12.05 -14.17 -19.56
N ASP A 240 12.50 -12.95 -19.87
CA ASP A 240 13.83 -12.46 -19.55
C ASP A 240 13.79 -11.39 -18.46
N PRO A 241 14.19 -11.72 -17.23
CA PRO A 241 14.15 -10.77 -16.12
C PRO A 241 15.18 -9.64 -16.24
N VAL A 242 16.26 -9.85 -16.99
CA VAL A 242 17.31 -8.82 -17.19
C VAL A 242 16.83 -7.76 -18.18
N ALA A 243 16.12 -8.18 -19.21
CA ALA A 243 15.54 -7.25 -20.19
C ALA A 243 14.31 -6.50 -19.60
N TYR A 244 13.68 -7.05 -18.57
CA TYR A 244 12.50 -6.46 -17.93
C TYR A 244 12.88 -5.31 -16.98
N VAL A 245 13.97 -5.39 -16.25
CA VAL A 245 14.42 -4.40 -15.27
C VAL A 245 15.32 -3.35 -15.91
#